data_15f99fa9c8f2ac76761aed48f9b8c111
#
_entry.id   15f99fa9c8f2ac76761aed48f9b8c111
#
_cell.length_a   1.000
_cell.length_b   1.000
_cell.length_c   1.000
_cell.angle_alpha   90.00
_cell.angle_beta   90.00
_cell.angle_gamma   90.00
#
_symmetry.space_group_name_H-M   'P 1'
#
loop_
_entity.id
_entity.type
_entity.pdbx_description
1 polymer ?
#
loop_
_entity_poly.entity_id
_entity_poly.type
_entity_poly.pdbx_seq_one_letter_code
_entity_poly.pdbx_strand_id
1 'polypeptide(L)'
;MIFLDSSYLIGLIIDNDQHHTKAVELKPYLKNEKKLINNTVLVETLNNIKSTNHSIDTDEIVNSILKLDSIEFLTREDYFKSIELFNYYNQSINYSDCTMLYTMQQYSLNTIVSFDSDFDKVNTINRIYLD
;
A
#
# COMPACT_ATOMS: atom_id res chain seq x y z
N MET A 1 4.96 -13.32 -2.91
CA MET A 1 4.28 -12.06 -3.26
C MET A 1 4.12 -11.19 -2.03
N ILE A 2 4.26 -9.91 -2.19
CA ILE A 2 4.11 -8.92 -1.12
C ILE A 2 3.08 -7.87 -1.54
N PHE A 3 2.40 -7.30 -0.55
CA PHE A 3 1.47 -6.19 -0.76
C PHE A 3 2.21 -4.86 -0.48
N LEU A 4 1.99 -3.87 -1.33
CA LEU A 4 2.60 -2.54 -1.16
C LEU A 4 1.55 -1.54 -0.69
N ASP A 5 1.81 -0.91 0.46
CA ASP A 5 1.00 0.18 0.96
C ASP A 5 1.36 1.49 0.26
N SER A 6 0.41 2.41 0.23
CA SER A 6 0.60 3.74 -0.36
C SER A 6 1.75 4.50 0.31
N SER A 7 1.97 4.33 1.61
CA SER A 7 3.06 5.02 2.32
C SER A 7 4.43 4.68 1.72
N TYR A 8 4.64 3.43 1.31
CA TYR A 8 5.87 3.02 0.64
C TYR A 8 5.99 3.64 -0.75
N LEU A 9 4.92 3.56 -1.54
CA LEU A 9 4.93 4.10 -2.91
C LEU A 9 5.11 5.63 -2.90
N ILE A 10 4.43 6.34 -2.01
CA ILE A 10 4.57 7.78 -1.85
C ILE A 10 6.01 8.12 -1.46
N GLY A 11 6.57 7.40 -0.48
CA GLY A 11 7.95 7.59 -0.06
C GLY A 11 8.93 7.39 -1.20
N LEU A 12 8.68 6.39 -2.05
CA LEU A 12 9.55 6.10 -3.18
C LEU A 12 9.49 7.17 -4.28
N ILE A 13 8.29 7.70 -4.54
CA ILE A 13 8.02 8.63 -5.64
C ILE A 13 8.37 10.08 -5.28
N ILE A 14 8.04 10.52 -4.06
CA ILE A 14 8.14 11.91 -3.63
C ILE A 14 9.46 12.13 -2.90
N ASP A 15 10.37 12.88 -3.51
CA ASP A 15 11.74 13.08 -3.02
C ASP A 15 11.79 13.71 -1.63
N ASN A 16 10.86 14.59 -1.30
CA ASN A 16 10.82 15.25 0.01
C ASN A 16 9.85 14.61 1.00
N ASP A 17 9.34 13.42 0.69
CA ASP A 17 8.54 12.68 1.66
C ASP A 17 9.41 12.25 2.85
N GLN A 18 8.83 12.25 4.05
CA GLN A 18 9.55 11.87 5.28
C GLN A 18 10.14 10.46 5.22
N HIS A 19 9.56 9.58 4.40
CA HIS A 19 10.00 8.20 4.27
C HIS A 19 10.83 7.93 3.01
N HIS A 20 11.18 8.97 2.25
CA HIS A 20 11.84 8.79 0.96
C HIS A 20 13.15 7.99 1.07
N THR A 21 14.03 8.38 1.98
CA THR A 21 15.33 7.71 2.14
C THR A 21 15.15 6.22 2.46
N LYS A 22 14.24 5.91 3.38
CA LYS A 22 13.98 4.51 3.77
C LYS A 22 13.34 3.70 2.64
N ALA A 23 12.44 4.31 1.89
CA ALA A 23 11.81 3.65 0.74
C ALA A 23 12.83 3.29 -0.33
N VAL A 24 13.73 4.23 -0.64
CA VAL A 24 14.83 3.99 -1.60
C VAL A 24 15.76 2.88 -1.11
N GLU A 25 16.11 2.88 0.18
CA GLU A 25 16.94 1.84 0.77
C GLU A 25 16.28 0.46 0.73
N LEU A 26 14.95 0.39 0.88
CA LEU A 26 14.21 -0.88 0.83
C LEU A 26 14.14 -1.46 -0.58
N LYS A 27 14.14 -0.63 -1.61
CA LYS A 27 13.87 -1.05 -2.97
C LYS A 27 14.71 -2.24 -3.44
N PRO A 28 16.04 -2.29 -3.21
CA PRO A 28 16.84 -3.45 -3.65
C PRO A 28 16.41 -4.78 -2.99
N TYR A 29 15.96 -4.72 -1.74
CA TYR A 29 15.54 -5.92 -1.00
C TYR A 29 14.25 -6.51 -1.53
N LEU A 30 13.44 -5.70 -2.24
CA LEU A 30 12.14 -6.11 -2.76
C LEU A 30 12.20 -6.50 -4.23
N LYS A 31 13.37 -6.43 -4.85
CA LYS A 31 13.55 -6.56 -6.30
C LYS A 31 13.00 -7.85 -6.87
N ASN A 32 13.17 -8.97 -6.16
CA ASN A 32 12.78 -10.29 -6.63
C ASN A 32 11.37 -10.71 -6.17
N GLU A 33 10.69 -9.86 -5.42
CA GLU A 33 9.35 -10.14 -4.92
C GLU A 33 8.30 -9.71 -5.94
N LYS A 34 7.29 -10.56 -6.14
CA LYS A 34 6.09 -10.16 -6.87
C LYS A 34 5.28 -9.20 -6.03
N LYS A 35 4.78 -8.13 -6.63
CA LYS A 35 4.16 -7.01 -5.93
C LYS A 35 2.71 -6.87 -6.31
N LEU A 36 1.86 -6.74 -5.29
CA LEU A 36 0.42 -6.55 -5.43
C LEU A 36 0.01 -5.25 -4.74
N ILE A 37 -0.88 -4.51 -5.39
CA ILE A 37 -1.65 -3.42 -4.76
C ILE A 37 -3.12 -3.62 -5.08
N ASN A 38 -4.00 -2.89 -4.38
CA ASN A 38 -5.39 -2.77 -4.80
C ASN A 38 -5.69 -1.32 -5.24
N ASN A 39 -6.90 -1.07 -5.72
CA ASN A 39 -7.27 0.26 -6.20
C ASN A 39 -7.30 1.31 -5.10
N THR A 40 -7.46 0.94 -3.83
CA THR A 40 -7.36 1.89 -2.71
C THR A 40 -5.94 2.48 -2.65
N VAL A 41 -4.92 1.64 -2.79
CA VAL A 41 -3.53 2.10 -2.81
C VAL A 41 -3.28 3.04 -3.98
N LEU A 42 -3.82 2.72 -5.16
CA LEU A 42 -3.71 3.58 -6.33
C LEU A 42 -4.29 4.98 -6.06
N VAL A 43 -5.51 5.02 -5.53
CA VAL A 43 -6.20 6.28 -5.23
C VAL A 43 -5.43 7.10 -4.19
N GLU A 44 -5.00 6.48 -3.10
CA GLU A 44 -4.26 7.18 -2.05
C GLU A 44 -2.93 7.73 -2.56
N THR A 45 -2.22 6.94 -3.37
CA THR A 45 -0.94 7.36 -3.95
C THR A 45 -1.12 8.58 -4.84
N LEU A 46 -2.09 8.55 -5.75
CA LEU A 46 -2.35 9.67 -6.65
C LEU A 46 -2.84 10.91 -5.91
N ASN A 47 -3.65 10.75 -4.87
CA ASN A 47 -4.12 11.87 -4.06
C ASN A 47 -2.96 12.58 -3.34
N ASN A 48 -1.98 11.84 -2.88
CA ASN A 48 -0.81 12.42 -2.22
C ASN A 48 0.14 13.11 -3.19
N ILE A 49 0.26 12.60 -4.40
CA ILE A 49 1.04 13.26 -5.46
C ILE A 49 0.44 14.63 -5.79
N LYS A 50 -0.88 14.71 -5.88
CA LYS A 50 -1.59 15.95 -6.14
C LYS A 50 -1.27 17.03 -5.12
N SER A 51 -1.05 16.67 -3.85
CA SER A 51 -0.80 17.61 -2.77
C SER A 51 0.63 18.16 -2.77
N THR A 52 1.53 17.59 -3.57
CA THR A 52 2.89 18.07 -3.69
C THR A 52 2.99 19.10 -4.81
N ASN A 53 3.78 20.15 -4.60
CA ASN A 53 3.96 21.23 -5.58
C ASN A 53 5.19 20.93 -6.44
N HIS A 54 5.10 19.91 -7.29
CA HIS A 54 6.26 19.52 -8.07
C HIS A 54 5.92 19.26 -9.54
N SER A 55 6.97 19.34 -10.36
CA SER A 55 6.94 18.97 -11.76
C SER A 55 7.00 17.44 -11.90
N ILE A 56 6.12 16.72 -11.19
CA ILE A 56 6.03 15.28 -11.30
C ILE A 56 5.22 14.92 -12.53
N ASP A 57 5.79 14.07 -13.38
CA ASP A 57 5.07 13.54 -14.53
C ASP A 57 4.13 12.43 -14.04
N THR A 58 2.85 12.79 -13.91
CA THR A 58 1.81 11.87 -13.46
C THR A 58 1.69 10.66 -14.37
N ASP A 59 1.82 10.83 -15.69
CA ASP A 59 1.72 9.73 -16.63
C ASP A 59 2.86 8.72 -16.43
N GLU A 60 4.06 9.19 -16.16
CA GLU A 60 5.21 8.33 -15.87
C GLU A 60 4.98 7.53 -14.60
N ILE A 61 4.43 8.16 -13.56
CA ILE A 61 4.12 7.50 -12.29
C ILE A 61 3.05 6.43 -12.50
N VAL A 62 1.95 6.78 -13.17
CA VAL A 62 0.86 5.82 -13.45
C VAL A 62 1.40 4.65 -14.26
N ASN A 63 2.22 4.90 -15.27
CA ASN A 63 2.84 3.84 -16.06
C ASN A 63 3.73 2.93 -15.20
N SER A 64 4.47 3.49 -14.25
CA SER A 64 5.30 2.70 -13.33
C SER A 64 4.43 1.83 -12.40
N ILE A 65 3.31 2.37 -11.91
CA ILE A 65 2.38 1.62 -11.08
C ILE A 65 1.73 0.48 -11.90
N LEU A 66 1.33 0.75 -13.14
CA LEU A 66 0.73 -0.25 -14.01
C LEU A 66 1.69 -1.39 -14.39
N LYS A 67 2.99 -1.20 -14.20
CA LYS A 67 4.00 -2.24 -14.39
C LYS A 67 4.17 -3.15 -13.18
N LEU A 68 3.49 -2.87 -12.06
CA LEU A 68 3.49 -3.79 -10.94
C LEU A 68 2.88 -5.13 -11.36
N ASP A 69 3.28 -6.20 -10.70
CA ASP A 69 2.88 -7.54 -11.09
C ASP A 69 1.37 -7.73 -11.10
N SER A 70 0.67 -7.09 -10.16
CA SER A 70 -0.78 -7.21 -10.10
C SER A 70 -1.41 -6.00 -9.42
N ILE A 71 -2.57 -5.59 -9.94
CA ILE A 71 -3.42 -4.59 -9.32
C ILE A 71 -4.82 -5.20 -9.20
N GLU A 72 -5.28 -5.35 -7.96
CA GLU A 72 -6.62 -5.87 -7.68
C GLU A 72 -7.61 -4.72 -7.57
N PHE A 73 -8.68 -4.77 -8.35
CA PHE A 73 -9.76 -3.80 -8.26
C PHE A 73 -10.87 -4.38 -7.39
N LEU A 74 -11.16 -3.70 -6.29
CA LEU A 74 -12.17 -4.13 -5.33
C LEU A 74 -13.56 -4.07 -5.94
N THR A 75 -14.31 -5.14 -5.73
CA THR A 75 -15.73 -5.21 -6.11
C THR A 75 -16.60 -4.61 -5.01
N ARG A 76 -17.88 -4.43 -5.29
CA ARG A 76 -18.87 -4.03 -4.30
C ARG A 76 -18.84 -4.96 -3.09
N GLU A 77 -18.80 -6.27 -3.32
CA GLU A 77 -18.77 -7.26 -2.24
C GLU A 77 -17.50 -7.14 -1.40
N ASP A 78 -16.36 -6.88 -2.03
CA ASP A 78 -15.09 -6.70 -1.32
C ASP A 78 -15.17 -5.53 -0.33
N TYR A 79 -15.83 -4.43 -0.71
CA TYR A 79 -16.03 -3.30 0.20
C TYR A 79 -16.91 -3.67 1.38
N PHE A 80 -17.98 -4.41 1.16
CA PHE A 80 -18.85 -4.87 2.26
C PHE A 80 -18.12 -5.85 3.18
N LYS A 81 -17.34 -6.78 2.62
CA LYS A 81 -16.54 -7.70 3.43
C LYS A 81 -15.48 -6.99 4.26
N SER A 82 -14.91 -5.91 3.73
CA SER A 82 -13.92 -5.11 4.45
C SER A 82 -14.51 -4.41 5.67
N ILE A 83 -15.83 -4.15 5.70
CA ILE A 83 -16.51 -3.60 6.87
C ILE A 83 -16.44 -4.58 8.05
N GLU A 84 -16.48 -5.88 7.79
CA GLU A 84 -16.34 -6.90 8.85
C GLU A 84 -14.99 -6.77 9.54
N LEU A 85 -13.91 -6.55 8.79
CA LEU A 85 -12.58 -6.32 9.36
C LEU A 85 -12.52 -5.01 10.14
N PHE A 86 -13.12 -3.96 9.60
CA PHE A 86 -13.18 -2.66 10.27
C PHE A 86 -13.82 -2.77 11.65
N ASN A 87 -14.93 -3.49 11.74
CA ASN A 87 -15.62 -3.73 13.00
C ASN A 87 -14.85 -4.69 13.91
N TYR A 88 -14.21 -5.70 13.35
CA TYR A 88 -13.39 -6.64 14.11
C TYR A 88 -12.28 -5.93 14.88
N TYR A 89 -11.64 -4.94 14.26
CA TYR A 89 -10.58 -4.14 14.88
C TYR A 89 -11.13 -2.92 15.64
N ASN A 90 -12.44 -2.88 15.92
CA ASN A 90 -13.10 -1.81 16.68
C ASN A 90 -12.83 -0.43 16.07
N GLN A 91 -12.78 -0.34 14.75
CA GLN A 91 -12.55 0.90 14.01
C GLN A 91 -11.19 1.56 14.34
N SER A 92 -10.25 0.79 14.88
CA SER A 92 -8.91 1.28 15.23
C SER A 92 -7.93 1.29 14.06
N ILE A 93 -8.31 0.65 12.95
CA ILE A 93 -7.57 0.63 11.68
C ILE A 93 -8.45 1.33 10.65
N ASN A 94 -7.88 2.23 9.87
CA ASN A 94 -8.63 2.95 8.85
C ASN A 94 -9.33 1.98 7.90
N TYR A 95 -10.52 2.34 7.44
CA TYR A 95 -11.29 1.48 6.53
C TYR A 95 -10.51 1.18 5.24
N SER A 96 -9.80 2.17 4.69
CA SER A 96 -8.94 1.95 3.52
C SER A 96 -7.91 0.84 3.78
N ASP A 97 -7.29 0.83 4.96
CA ASP A 97 -6.34 -0.21 5.36
C ASP A 97 -7.02 -1.57 5.52
N CYS A 98 -8.27 -1.57 5.99
CA CYS A 98 -9.06 -2.81 6.06
C CYS A 98 -9.33 -3.40 4.67
N THR A 99 -9.52 -2.56 3.64
CA THR A 99 -9.63 -3.06 2.27
C THR A 99 -8.33 -3.70 1.78
N MET A 100 -7.20 -3.16 2.20
CA MET A 100 -5.89 -3.75 1.88
C MET A 100 -5.71 -5.10 2.57
N LEU A 101 -6.05 -5.18 3.86
CA LEU A 101 -6.01 -6.43 4.62
C LEU A 101 -6.92 -7.49 3.99
N TYR A 102 -8.11 -7.09 3.55
CA TYR A 102 -9.02 -8.01 2.88
C TYR A 102 -8.42 -8.55 1.59
N THR A 103 -7.83 -7.69 0.75
CA THR A 103 -7.13 -8.12 -0.45
C THR A 103 -6.02 -9.11 -0.12
N MET A 104 -5.23 -8.82 0.92
CA MET A 104 -4.16 -9.72 1.35
C MET A 104 -4.70 -11.09 1.75
N GLN A 105 -5.83 -11.14 2.46
CA GLN A 105 -6.48 -12.40 2.81
C GLN A 105 -6.91 -13.19 1.57
N GLN A 106 -7.48 -12.51 0.57
CA GLN A 106 -7.91 -13.17 -0.66
C GLN A 106 -6.75 -13.80 -1.43
N TYR A 107 -5.56 -13.22 -1.35
CA TYR A 107 -4.35 -13.73 -2.00
C TYR A 107 -3.48 -14.56 -1.06
N SER A 108 -3.93 -14.83 0.16
CA SER A 108 -3.16 -15.55 1.18
C SER A 108 -1.80 -14.92 1.46
N LEU A 109 -1.75 -13.59 1.45
CA LEU A 109 -0.53 -12.82 1.73
C LEU A 109 -0.45 -12.48 3.21
N ASN A 110 0.78 -12.54 3.75
CA ASN A 110 1.06 -12.16 5.12
C ASN A 110 2.11 -11.07 5.25
N THR A 111 2.59 -10.51 4.13
CA THR A 111 3.67 -9.51 4.15
C THR A 111 3.23 -8.25 3.44
N ILE A 112 3.37 -7.12 4.14
CA ILE A 112 3.08 -5.78 3.61
C ILE A 112 4.32 -4.90 3.76
N VAL A 113 4.60 -4.08 2.76
CA VAL A 113 5.63 -3.04 2.84
C VAL A 113 4.93 -1.74 3.17
N SER A 114 5.14 -1.23 4.38
CA SER A 114 4.42 -0.06 4.88
C SER A 114 5.20 0.65 5.97
N PHE A 115 5.12 1.97 6.00
CA PHE A 115 5.63 2.79 7.09
C PHE A 115 4.56 3.10 8.14
N ASP A 116 3.34 2.58 7.95
CA ASP A 116 2.24 2.78 8.89
C ASP A 116 2.22 1.65 9.93
N SER A 117 2.51 2.00 11.19
CA SER A 117 2.55 1.03 12.29
C SER A 117 1.18 0.46 12.67
N ASP A 118 0.08 1.01 12.16
CA ASP A 118 -1.25 0.45 12.44
C ASP A 118 -1.39 -0.99 11.95
N PHE A 119 -0.63 -1.38 10.93
CA PHE A 119 -0.62 -2.78 10.48
C PHE A 119 -0.04 -3.74 11.52
N ASP A 120 0.73 -3.25 12.48
CA ASP A 120 1.25 -4.08 13.58
C ASP A 120 0.16 -4.56 14.53
N LYS A 121 -1.04 -3.96 14.48
CA LYS A 121 -2.22 -4.44 15.21
C LYS A 121 -2.75 -5.77 14.70
N VAL A 122 -2.31 -6.18 13.51
CA VAL A 122 -2.76 -7.43 12.87
C VAL A 122 -1.69 -8.49 13.06
N ASN A 123 -1.92 -9.43 13.98
CA ASN A 123 -0.92 -10.40 14.40
C ASN A 123 -0.42 -11.33 13.29
N THR A 124 -1.23 -11.55 12.25
CA THR A 124 -0.90 -12.44 11.14
C THR A 124 -0.10 -11.76 10.03
N ILE A 125 0.14 -10.46 10.15
CA ILE A 125 0.81 -9.66 9.11
C ILE A 125 2.23 -9.31 9.56
N ASN A 126 3.18 -9.53 8.65
CA ASN A 126 4.56 -9.06 8.81
C ASN A 126 4.72 -7.77 8.03
N ARG A 127 5.07 -6.70 8.73
CA ARG A 127 5.31 -5.40 8.12
C ARG A 127 6.80 -5.23 7.84
N ILE A 128 7.15 -4.99 6.58
CA ILE A 128 8.51 -4.64 6.16
C ILE A 128 8.65 -3.12 6.19
N TYR A 129 9.66 -2.65 6.90
CA TYR A 129 10.03 -1.23 7.00
C TYR A 129 11.50 -1.15 7.46
N LEU A 130 12.07 0.05 7.43
CA LEU A 130 13.37 0.33 8.03
C LEU A 130 13.20 1.24 9.24
N ASP A 131 13.86 0.89 10.31
CA ASP A 131 13.87 1.70 11.54
C ASP A 131 14.62 3.03 11.37
#